data_970b3c5af13f4ac967d81c7e857759fd
#
_entry.id   970b3c5af13f4ac967d81c7e857759fd
#
_cell.length_a   1.000
_cell.length_b   1.000
_cell.length_c   1.000
_cell.angle_alpha   90.00
_cell.angle_beta   90.00
_cell.angle_gamma   90.00
#
_symmetry.space_group_name_H-M   'P 1'
#
loop_
_entity.id
_entity.type
_entity.pdbx_description
1 polymer ?
#
loop_
_entity_poly.entity_id
_entity_poly.type
_entity_poly.pdbx_seq_one_letter_code
_entity_poly.pdbx_strand_id
1 'polypeptide(L)'
;SAQKQLDDSIYGIEKKPFPYLLCVTNMLLHDIEVPNIYHMNSLKHNLLDYTDADKFDVILMNPPYGGHEDKSIQGFFPNDLASSETADLFMSVILYRLRKNGRAAVVVPDGFLFGLDNAKVNIKKKLIGEFNLHTVVRLPGSVFSPYTSITTNLLFFDNTKPTTETWFYRVDIPSDRKHFSKTKPMELEHFDDCIAWWNNREVIPDGEYFKAQKFSADYLLNEQGCNIDLCGYPHEEEEVLAPADLIQKYEEKRASLNAEIDRTILALSASLDGEPVNFDTQGTISACGKMDDLHKRFPEDMKKSILQYAIQGKLVEQRLEEGTGAELYKQMQAEKQRLIKEGKIKKEKPLPEIAEDEIPFDIPESWRWVRFSEIMSTMSTGPFGSMLHKTDYIEKGIPLVNPANMVNGKIVPSDKMMISEATRRRLSSYILHAGMIVLGRRGEMGRCAVVTEKEDGWLCGTGSFFMEPSMSLYVYYVVSLFSSPYVKFYLGGESVGTTMSNLNHTILSKMPIPLPPLAEQRRIVAKLDEILPLCERLK
;
A
#
# COMPACT_ATOMS: atom_id res chain seq x y z
N SER A 1 -47.99 17.17 6.50
CA SER A 1 -47.18 18.27 7.02
C SER A 1 -45.77 18.18 6.44
N ALA A 2 -45.00 19.26 6.44
CA ALA A 2 -43.61 19.27 5.98
C ALA A 2 -42.76 18.30 6.78
N GLN A 3 -43.03 18.13 8.08
CA GLN A 3 -42.36 17.16 8.95
C GLN A 3 -42.54 15.71 8.45
N LYS A 4 -43.76 15.31 8.13
CA LYS A 4 -44.02 13.97 7.59
C LYS A 4 -43.33 13.74 6.24
N GLN A 5 -43.19 14.75 5.40
CA GLN A 5 -42.43 14.68 4.15
C GLN A 5 -40.93 14.46 4.43
N LEU A 6 -40.37 15.11 5.47
CA LEU A 6 -38.99 14.92 5.88
C LEU A 6 -38.78 13.50 6.43
N ASP A 7 -39.66 13.04 7.30
CA ASP A 7 -39.59 11.69 7.90
C ASP A 7 -39.64 10.60 6.82
N ASP A 8 -40.52 10.75 5.84
CA ASP A 8 -40.66 9.81 4.72
C ASP A 8 -39.51 9.90 3.70
N SER A 9 -38.69 10.95 3.72
CA SER A 9 -37.60 11.19 2.77
C SER A 9 -36.27 10.54 3.13
N ILE A 10 -36.08 10.20 4.42
CA ILE A 10 -34.82 9.60 4.91
C ILE A 10 -34.97 8.08 4.96
N TYR A 11 -34.05 7.36 4.32
CA TYR A 11 -34.04 5.91 4.28
C TYR A 11 -32.64 5.36 4.53
N GLY A 12 -32.53 4.29 5.29
CA GLY A 12 -31.25 3.64 5.57
C GLY A 12 -31.37 2.15 5.80
N ILE A 13 -30.26 1.45 5.57
CA ILE A 13 -30.12 0.02 5.87
C ILE A 13 -28.81 -0.19 6.63
N GLU A 14 -28.86 -0.87 7.75
CA GLU A 14 -27.68 -1.24 8.52
C GLU A 14 -27.73 -2.73 8.92
N LYS A 15 -26.62 -3.44 8.66
CA LYS A 15 -26.50 -4.88 8.91
C LYS A 15 -26.19 -5.21 10.37
N LYS A 16 -25.41 -4.34 11.06
CA LYS A 16 -24.95 -4.60 12.42
C LYS A 16 -25.92 -4.05 13.45
N PRO A 17 -26.29 -4.84 14.50
CA PRO A 17 -27.31 -4.43 15.48
C PRO A 17 -26.96 -3.13 16.22
N PHE A 18 -25.71 -2.95 16.66
CA PHE A 18 -25.33 -1.79 17.44
C PHE A 18 -25.32 -0.48 16.63
N PRO A 19 -24.70 -0.39 15.43
CA PRO A 19 -24.83 0.79 14.57
C PRO A 19 -26.27 1.07 14.14
N TYR A 20 -27.08 0.04 13.90
CA TYR A 20 -28.51 0.20 13.62
C TYR A 20 -29.22 0.91 14.79
N LEU A 21 -29.01 0.42 16.04
CA LEU A 21 -29.59 1.04 17.21
C LEU A 21 -29.16 2.49 17.39
N LEU A 22 -27.87 2.78 17.19
CA LEU A 22 -27.35 4.16 17.26
C LEU A 22 -27.99 5.06 16.20
N CYS A 23 -28.13 4.56 14.96
CA CYS A 23 -28.76 5.31 13.88
C CYS A 23 -30.22 5.63 14.21
N VAL A 24 -31.02 4.64 14.61
CA VAL A 24 -32.42 4.84 15.02
C VAL A 24 -32.54 5.82 16.17
N THR A 25 -31.70 5.66 17.20
CA THR A 25 -31.69 6.57 18.37
C THR A 25 -31.36 8.01 17.94
N ASN A 26 -30.38 8.18 17.06
CA ASN A 26 -30.01 9.50 16.54
C ASN A 26 -31.16 10.13 15.76
N MET A 27 -31.87 9.38 14.92
CA MET A 27 -33.06 9.87 14.20
C MET A 27 -34.15 10.35 15.18
N LEU A 28 -34.43 9.55 16.20
CA LEU A 28 -35.41 9.92 17.24
C LEU A 28 -35.02 11.20 17.99
N LEU A 29 -33.73 11.40 18.28
CA LEU A 29 -33.22 12.63 18.92
C LEU A 29 -33.29 13.85 18.00
N HIS A 30 -33.46 13.65 16.69
CA HIS A 30 -33.69 14.71 15.69
C HIS A 30 -35.17 14.80 15.25
N ASP A 31 -36.10 14.42 16.15
CA ASP A 31 -37.54 14.53 15.98
C ASP A 31 -38.15 13.73 14.82
N ILE A 32 -37.44 12.67 14.35
CA ILE A 32 -37.99 11.71 13.39
C ILE A 32 -38.62 10.56 14.16
N GLU A 33 -39.94 10.62 14.41
CA GLU A 33 -40.65 9.67 15.25
C GLU A 33 -40.68 8.24 14.74
N VAL A 34 -40.68 8.06 13.39
CA VAL A 34 -40.70 6.74 12.75
C VAL A 34 -39.58 6.67 11.71
N PRO A 35 -38.34 6.37 12.12
CA PRO A 35 -37.22 6.29 11.19
C PRO A 35 -37.36 5.14 10.18
N ASN A 36 -37.24 5.43 8.88
CA ASN A 36 -37.18 4.41 7.82
C ASN A 36 -35.79 3.76 7.74
N ILE A 37 -35.29 3.26 8.87
CA ILE A 37 -34.03 2.57 8.98
C ILE A 37 -34.29 1.08 9.19
N TYR A 38 -33.72 0.23 8.34
CA TYR A 38 -34.00 -1.20 8.33
C TYR A 38 -32.77 -1.99 8.77
N HIS A 39 -32.98 -2.94 9.69
CA HIS A 39 -31.94 -3.86 10.17
C HIS A 39 -31.84 -5.06 9.22
N MET A 40 -31.07 -4.92 8.14
CA MET A 40 -30.87 -5.96 7.14
C MET A 40 -29.53 -5.77 6.40
N ASN A 41 -29.15 -6.76 5.58
CA ASN A 41 -27.97 -6.64 4.74
C ASN A 41 -28.35 -6.08 3.36
N SER A 42 -27.84 -4.90 3.02
CA SER A 42 -28.07 -4.20 1.73
C SER A 42 -27.67 -5.03 0.50
N LEU A 43 -26.73 -5.98 0.65
CA LEU A 43 -26.22 -6.80 -0.44
C LEU A 43 -26.98 -8.12 -0.64
N LYS A 44 -27.98 -8.42 0.21
CA LYS A 44 -28.82 -9.63 0.11
C LYS A 44 -30.13 -9.41 -0.66
N HIS A 45 -30.09 -8.58 -1.68
CA HIS A 45 -31.22 -8.34 -2.58
C HIS A 45 -30.74 -8.50 -4.02
N ASN A 46 -31.51 -9.22 -4.85
CA ASN A 46 -31.15 -9.37 -6.26
C ASN A 46 -31.17 -7.99 -6.93
N LEU A 47 -30.05 -7.63 -7.53
CA LEU A 47 -29.87 -6.31 -8.11
C LEU A 47 -30.87 -5.99 -9.22
N LEU A 48 -31.32 -7.02 -9.94
CA LEU A 48 -32.29 -6.89 -11.05
C LEU A 48 -33.76 -6.78 -10.58
N ASP A 49 -34.06 -7.08 -9.31
CA ASP A 49 -35.41 -7.02 -8.76
C ASP A 49 -35.78 -5.61 -8.25
N TYR A 50 -34.84 -4.65 -8.25
CA TYR A 50 -35.15 -3.27 -7.89
C TYR A 50 -36.07 -2.61 -8.91
N THR A 51 -37.15 -2.03 -8.40
CA THR A 51 -38.16 -1.27 -9.17
C THR A 51 -37.97 0.23 -9.02
N ASP A 52 -38.75 1.04 -9.73
CA ASP A 52 -38.70 2.50 -9.58
C ASP A 52 -39.11 2.98 -8.18
N ALA A 53 -39.91 2.19 -7.45
CA ALA A 53 -40.28 2.48 -6.07
C ALA A 53 -39.08 2.35 -5.09
N ASP A 54 -38.07 1.55 -5.46
CA ASP A 54 -36.88 1.30 -4.65
C ASP A 54 -35.74 2.32 -4.91
N LYS A 55 -35.96 3.26 -5.83
CA LYS A 55 -34.94 4.23 -6.25
C LYS A 55 -35.02 5.52 -5.46
N PHE A 56 -33.87 6.15 -5.28
CA PHE A 56 -33.68 7.39 -4.52
C PHE A 56 -33.25 8.55 -5.40
N ASP A 57 -33.71 9.75 -5.05
CA ASP A 57 -33.30 11.00 -5.70
C ASP A 57 -31.89 11.44 -5.30
N VAL A 58 -31.49 11.12 -4.05
CA VAL A 58 -30.16 11.43 -3.51
C VAL A 58 -29.62 10.23 -2.77
N ILE A 59 -28.38 9.83 -3.08
CA ILE A 59 -27.66 8.78 -2.36
C ILE A 59 -26.35 9.37 -1.83
N LEU A 60 -26.16 9.30 -0.50
CA LEU A 60 -24.91 9.62 0.17
C LEU A 60 -24.41 8.36 0.86
N MET A 61 -23.23 7.88 0.50
CA MET A 61 -22.74 6.61 1.04
C MET A 61 -21.23 6.61 1.29
N ASN A 62 -20.85 6.02 2.43
CA ASN A 62 -19.50 5.63 2.75
C ASN A 62 -19.47 4.10 2.95
N PRO A 63 -19.33 3.30 1.88
CA PRO A 63 -19.32 1.85 1.98
C PRO A 63 -18.11 1.36 2.80
N PRO A 64 -18.18 0.16 3.41
CA PRO A 64 -17.05 -0.41 4.11
C PRO A 64 -15.91 -0.74 3.13
N TYR A 65 -14.66 -0.38 3.51
CA TYR A 65 -13.45 -0.66 2.72
C TYR A 65 -12.82 -1.99 3.10
N GLY A 66 -12.27 -2.72 2.10
CA GLY A 66 -11.48 -3.94 2.31
C GLY A 66 -12.27 -5.15 2.83
N GLY A 67 -13.60 -5.09 2.83
CA GLY A 67 -14.45 -6.24 3.11
C GLY A 67 -14.52 -7.20 1.92
N HIS A 68 -14.63 -8.51 2.22
CA HIS A 68 -14.89 -9.53 1.22
C HIS A 68 -16.23 -10.21 1.50
N GLU A 69 -17.02 -10.41 0.45
CA GLU A 69 -18.32 -11.08 0.52
C GLU A 69 -18.25 -12.48 -0.10
N ASP A 70 -18.97 -13.42 0.53
CA ASP A 70 -19.04 -14.80 0.08
C ASP A 70 -19.75 -14.94 -1.28
N LYS A 71 -19.50 -16.05 -1.97
CA LYS A 71 -20.15 -16.37 -3.25
C LYS A 71 -21.68 -16.37 -3.17
N SER A 72 -22.26 -16.66 -2.00
CA SER A 72 -23.71 -16.58 -1.78
C SER A 72 -24.27 -15.15 -1.88
N ILE A 73 -23.47 -14.16 -1.54
CA ILE A 73 -23.82 -12.73 -1.71
C ILE A 73 -23.59 -12.31 -3.16
N GLN A 74 -22.46 -12.71 -3.76
CA GLN A 74 -22.15 -12.40 -5.15
C GLN A 74 -23.23 -12.90 -6.12
N GLY A 75 -23.93 -13.99 -5.79
CA GLY A 75 -25.03 -14.53 -6.56
C GLY A 75 -26.28 -13.63 -6.68
N PHE A 76 -26.38 -12.55 -5.90
CA PHE A 76 -27.44 -11.54 -6.05
C PHE A 76 -27.10 -10.46 -7.09
N PHE A 77 -25.93 -10.55 -7.72
CA PHE A 77 -25.44 -9.59 -8.70
C PHE A 77 -25.29 -10.24 -10.08
N PRO A 78 -25.49 -9.48 -11.18
CA PRO A 78 -25.13 -9.94 -12.51
C PRO A 78 -23.68 -10.40 -12.59
N ASN A 79 -23.38 -11.42 -13.39
CA ASN A 79 -22.06 -12.05 -13.47
C ASN A 79 -20.93 -11.06 -13.83
N ASP A 80 -21.23 -10.05 -14.60
CA ASP A 80 -20.31 -9.00 -15.03
C ASP A 80 -20.04 -7.93 -13.96
N LEU A 81 -20.92 -7.82 -12.95
CA LEU A 81 -20.79 -6.90 -11.81
C LEU A 81 -20.49 -7.63 -10.48
N ALA A 82 -20.47 -8.96 -10.48
CA ALA A 82 -20.19 -9.75 -9.28
C ALA A 82 -18.72 -9.63 -8.88
N SER A 83 -18.49 -9.06 -7.70
CA SER A 83 -17.17 -8.90 -7.10
C SER A 83 -17.11 -9.57 -5.72
N SER A 84 -15.93 -9.98 -5.30
CA SER A 84 -15.69 -10.36 -3.90
C SER A 84 -15.50 -9.15 -2.98
N GLU A 85 -15.26 -7.97 -3.51
CA GLU A 85 -15.03 -6.76 -2.73
C GLU A 85 -16.34 -6.04 -2.41
N THR A 86 -16.53 -5.76 -1.12
CA THR A 86 -17.76 -5.15 -0.62
C THR A 86 -18.02 -3.77 -1.25
N ALA A 87 -16.99 -2.95 -1.43
CA ALA A 87 -17.12 -1.60 -2.01
C ALA A 87 -17.65 -1.64 -3.45
N ASP A 88 -17.20 -2.59 -4.27
CA ASP A 88 -17.66 -2.78 -5.66
C ASP A 88 -19.14 -3.14 -5.72
N LEU A 89 -19.56 -4.08 -4.84
CA LEU A 89 -20.96 -4.49 -4.75
C LEU A 89 -21.87 -3.32 -4.33
N PHE A 90 -21.42 -2.48 -3.38
CA PHE A 90 -22.14 -1.28 -3.01
C PHE A 90 -22.23 -0.27 -4.17
N MET A 91 -21.16 -0.08 -4.93
CA MET A 91 -21.22 0.77 -6.13
C MET A 91 -22.28 0.25 -7.12
N SER A 92 -22.32 -1.06 -7.34
CA SER A 92 -23.36 -1.68 -8.19
C SER A 92 -24.78 -1.41 -7.66
N VAL A 93 -25.02 -1.57 -6.34
CA VAL A 93 -26.31 -1.25 -5.70
C VAL A 93 -26.67 0.22 -5.91
N ILE A 94 -25.73 1.14 -5.74
CA ILE A 94 -25.98 2.59 -5.93
C ILE A 94 -26.41 2.90 -7.35
N LEU A 95 -25.72 2.36 -8.36
CA LEU A 95 -26.05 2.57 -9.77
C LEU A 95 -27.46 2.08 -10.13
N TYR A 96 -27.93 0.97 -9.53
CA TYR A 96 -29.27 0.45 -9.78
C TYR A 96 -30.38 1.17 -8.99
N ARG A 97 -30.04 1.76 -7.85
CA ARG A 97 -31.00 2.45 -6.97
C ARG A 97 -31.03 3.97 -7.15
N LEU A 98 -30.16 4.55 -7.99
CA LEU A 98 -30.23 5.98 -8.29
C LEU A 98 -31.32 6.25 -9.32
N ARG A 99 -32.32 7.08 -8.93
CA ARG A 99 -33.43 7.47 -9.79
C ARG A 99 -32.93 8.28 -10.98
N LYS A 100 -33.68 8.29 -12.07
CA LYS A 100 -33.45 9.22 -13.20
C LYS A 100 -33.47 10.67 -12.70
N ASN A 101 -32.48 11.46 -13.09
CA ASN A 101 -32.16 12.79 -12.57
C ASN A 101 -31.75 12.84 -11.09
N GLY A 102 -31.56 11.72 -10.45
CA GLY A 102 -30.99 11.63 -9.10
C GLY A 102 -29.50 11.87 -9.10
N ARG A 103 -28.93 12.14 -7.93
CA ARG A 103 -27.50 12.42 -7.73
C ARG A 103 -26.92 11.60 -6.58
N ALA A 104 -25.65 11.27 -6.68
CA ALA A 104 -24.96 10.51 -5.65
C ALA A 104 -23.59 11.11 -5.30
N ALA A 105 -23.20 10.96 -4.02
CA ALA A 105 -21.85 11.19 -3.55
C ALA A 105 -21.40 9.95 -2.75
N VAL A 106 -20.30 9.36 -3.18
CA VAL A 106 -19.84 8.07 -2.63
C VAL A 106 -18.36 8.15 -2.29
N VAL A 107 -18.01 7.69 -1.08
CA VAL A 107 -16.61 7.53 -0.69
C VAL A 107 -16.12 6.17 -1.17
N VAL A 108 -15.07 6.13 -1.96
CA VAL A 108 -14.47 4.89 -2.44
C VAL A 108 -12.97 4.85 -2.16
N PRO A 109 -12.39 3.65 -1.91
CA PRO A 109 -10.95 3.50 -1.80
C PRO A 109 -10.27 3.64 -3.17
N ASP A 110 -8.98 3.98 -3.18
CA ASP A 110 -8.16 4.04 -4.41
C ASP A 110 -8.27 2.77 -5.24
N GLY A 111 -8.31 1.60 -4.58
CA GLY A 111 -8.46 0.31 -5.23
C GLY A 111 -9.64 0.21 -6.20
N PHE A 112 -10.71 1.00 -5.98
CA PHE A 112 -11.80 1.10 -6.94
C PHE A 112 -11.40 1.88 -8.20
N LEU A 113 -10.63 2.96 -8.05
CA LEU A 113 -10.26 3.83 -9.18
C LEU A 113 -9.28 3.15 -10.14
N PHE A 114 -8.19 2.58 -9.62
CA PHE A 114 -7.16 1.95 -10.45
C PHE A 114 -7.42 0.47 -10.76
N GLY A 115 -8.24 -0.26 -9.96
CA GLY A 115 -8.47 -1.70 -10.15
C GLY A 115 -8.97 -2.04 -11.56
N LEU A 116 -8.36 -3.03 -12.18
CA LEU A 116 -8.64 -3.46 -13.56
C LEU A 116 -9.19 -4.89 -13.64
N ASP A 117 -9.68 -5.46 -12.53
CA ASP A 117 -10.45 -6.69 -12.58
C ASP A 117 -11.80 -6.49 -13.30
N ASN A 118 -12.33 -7.58 -13.86
CA ASN A 118 -13.49 -7.51 -14.74
C ASN A 118 -14.69 -6.79 -14.11
N ALA A 119 -14.98 -7.04 -12.84
CA ALA A 119 -16.11 -6.43 -12.15
C ALA A 119 -15.92 -4.92 -12.02
N LYS A 120 -14.75 -4.44 -11.54
CA LYS A 120 -14.45 -3.01 -11.40
C LYS A 120 -14.48 -2.30 -12.75
N VAL A 121 -13.92 -2.89 -13.80
CA VAL A 121 -13.93 -2.34 -15.14
C VAL A 121 -15.37 -2.18 -15.64
N ASN A 122 -16.24 -3.18 -15.46
CA ASN A 122 -17.63 -3.12 -15.89
C ASN A 122 -18.46 -2.11 -15.08
N ILE A 123 -18.22 -2.02 -13.76
CA ILE A 123 -18.86 -0.99 -12.92
C ILE A 123 -18.46 0.41 -13.39
N LYS A 124 -17.16 0.65 -13.66
CA LYS A 124 -16.68 1.95 -14.16
C LYS A 124 -17.21 2.26 -15.57
N LYS A 125 -17.24 1.28 -16.47
CA LYS A 125 -17.87 1.44 -17.78
C LYS A 125 -19.35 1.82 -17.68
N LYS A 126 -20.09 1.16 -16.76
CA LYS A 126 -21.48 1.50 -16.50
C LYS A 126 -21.63 2.90 -15.91
N LEU A 127 -20.79 3.25 -14.92
CA LEU A 127 -20.78 4.58 -14.29
C LEU A 127 -20.50 5.69 -15.30
N ILE A 128 -19.53 5.52 -16.18
CA ILE A 128 -19.15 6.54 -17.17
C ILE A 128 -20.10 6.52 -18.38
N GLY A 129 -20.54 5.33 -18.83
CA GLY A 129 -21.34 5.17 -20.03
C GLY A 129 -22.83 5.44 -19.86
N GLU A 130 -23.38 5.31 -18.65
CA GLU A 130 -24.82 5.48 -18.39
C GLU A 130 -25.13 6.66 -17.46
N PHE A 131 -24.18 7.05 -16.60
CA PHE A 131 -24.29 8.13 -15.62
C PHE A 131 -23.29 9.25 -15.94
N ASN A 132 -23.50 10.40 -15.36
CA ASN A 132 -22.62 11.55 -15.48
C ASN A 132 -21.68 11.63 -14.26
N LEU A 133 -20.54 10.94 -14.32
CA LEU A 133 -19.47 11.10 -13.33
C LEU A 133 -18.78 12.45 -13.58
N HIS A 134 -19.23 13.49 -12.91
CA HIS A 134 -18.77 14.85 -13.18
C HIS A 134 -17.60 15.31 -12.31
N THR A 135 -17.34 14.64 -11.16
CA THR A 135 -16.23 15.06 -10.28
C THR A 135 -15.72 13.90 -9.44
N VAL A 136 -14.40 13.78 -9.34
CA VAL A 136 -13.66 12.93 -8.39
C VAL A 136 -12.82 13.85 -7.53
N VAL A 137 -12.96 13.75 -6.19
CA VAL A 137 -12.14 14.50 -5.23
C VAL A 137 -11.31 13.52 -4.44
N ARG A 138 -9.98 13.61 -4.57
CA ARG A 138 -9.03 12.83 -3.80
C ARG A 138 -8.86 13.40 -2.41
N LEU A 139 -8.92 12.54 -1.40
CA LEU A 139 -8.65 12.90 -0.01
C LEU A 139 -7.25 12.44 0.40
N PRO A 140 -6.59 13.12 1.36
CA PRO A 140 -5.34 12.67 1.93
C PRO A 140 -5.42 11.28 2.58
N GLY A 141 -4.36 10.47 2.45
CA GLY A 141 -4.35 9.08 2.95
C GLY A 141 -4.51 8.90 4.46
N SER A 142 -4.45 9.96 5.25
CA SER A 142 -4.58 9.92 6.71
C SER A 142 -5.95 10.35 7.25
N VAL A 143 -6.91 10.67 6.38
CA VAL A 143 -8.23 11.23 6.78
C VAL A 143 -8.99 10.33 7.74
N PHE A 144 -8.90 9.02 7.55
CA PHE A 144 -9.57 8.03 8.41
C PHE A 144 -8.67 7.42 9.49
N SER A 145 -7.52 8.02 9.78
CA SER A 145 -6.63 7.59 10.86
C SER A 145 -7.31 7.78 12.24
N PRO A 146 -7.17 6.82 13.18
CA PRO A 146 -6.34 5.61 13.18
C PRO A 146 -7.04 4.36 12.62
N TYR A 147 -8.25 4.46 12.07
CA TYR A 147 -9.05 3.30 11.65
C TYR A 147 -8.51 2.62 10.38
N THR A 148 -8.03 3.42 9.44
CA THR A 148 -7.38 2.95 8.21
C THR A 148 -6.44 4.03 7.66
N SER A 149 -5.40 3.60 6.96
CA SER A 149 -4.49 4.46 6.18
C SER A 149 -4.80 4.44 4.68
N ILE A 150 -5.91 3.80 4.28
CA ILE A 150 -6.31 3.72 2.88
C ILE A 150 -6.66 5.12 2.38
N THR A 151 -6.05 5.53 1.28
CA THR A 151 -6.42 6.74 0.55
C THR A 151 -7.80 6.56 -0.05
N THR A 152 -8.63 7.58 0.05
CA THR A 152 -10.03 7.54 -0.39
C THR A 152 -10.35 8.69 -1.31
N ASN A 153 -11.42 8.51 -2.07
CA ASN A 153 -11.91 9.49 -3.02
C ASN A 153 -13.40 9.70 -2.85
N LEU A 154 -13.86 10.91 -3.11
CA LEU A 154 -15.28 11.24 -3.21
C LEU A 154 -15.67 11.24 -4.69
N LEU A 155 -16.57 10.36 -5.09
CA LEU A 155 -17.17 10.33 -6.42
C LEU A 155 -18.50 11.06 -6.40
N PHE A 156 -18.64 12.06 -7.27
CA PHE A 156 -19.90 12.78 -7.47
C PHE A 156 -20.43 12.52 -8.87
N PHE A 157 -21.63 11.97 -8.96
CA PHE A 157 -22.26 11.65 -10.21
C PHE A 157 -23.79 11.80 -10.15
N ASP A 158 -24.41 11.92 -11.31
CA ASP A 158 -25.85 12.00 -11.46
C ASP A 158 -26.36 11.06 -12.57
N ASN A 159 -27.66 10.75 -12.52
CA ASN A 159 -28.31 9.90 -13.51
C ASN A 159 -29.06 10.76 -14.55
N THR A 160 -28.40 11.75 -15.17
CA THR A 160 -29.02 12.62 -16.20
C THR A 160 -28.63 12.18 -17.60
N LYS A 161 -27.35 11.92 -17.84
CA LYS A 161 -26.75 11.59 -19.16
C LYS A 161 -25.47 10.80 -18.98
N PRO A 162 -24.93 10.15 -20.01
CA PRO A 162 -23.58 9.64 -20.01
C PRO A 162 -22.54 10.72 -19.71
N THR A 163 -21.43 10.35 -19.12
CA THR A 163 -20.29 11.23 -18.84
C THR A 163 -19.69 11.74 -20.15
N THR A 164 -19.48 13.05 -20.25
CA THR A 164 -18.72 13.66 -21.34
C THR A 164 -17.32 14.00 -20.92
N GLU A 165 -17.16 14.56 -19.73
CA GLU A 165 -15.89 14.87 -19.10
C GLU A 165 -16.03 14.77 -17.57
N THR A 166 -14.94 14.43 -16.90
CA THR A 166 -14.84 14.32 -15.44
C THR A 166 -13.77 15.26 -14.92
N TRP A 167 -14.10 16.04 -13.92
CA TRP A 167 -13.14 16.83 -13.16
C TRP A 167 -12.52 16.01 -12.04
N PHE A 168 -11.22 16.15 -11.87
CA PHE A 168 -10.45 15.59 -10.78
C PHE A 168 -9.89 16.73 -9.93
N TYR A 169 -10.06 16.65 -8.63
CA TYR A 169 -9.56 17.63 -7.67
C TYR A 169 -8.86 16.92 -6.53
N ARG A 170 -7.71 17.45 -6.10
CA ARG A 170 -6.95 16.93 -4.97
C ARG A 170 -7.07 17.88 -3.77
N VAL A 171 -7.46 17.33 -2.61
CA VAL A 171 -7.40 18.05 -1.33
C VAL A 171 -6.03 17.77 -0.72
N ASP A 172 -5.27 18.83 -0.48
CA ASP A 172 -3.92 18.72 0.09
C ASP A 172 -3.95 18.72 1.61
N ILE A 173 -2.89 18.18 2.22
CA ILE A 173 -2.68 18.28 3.66
C ILE A 173 -2.23 19.71 3.98
N PRO A 174 -2.80 20.38 5.01
CA PRO A 174 -2.37 21.71 5.40
C PRO A 174 -0.87 21.75 5.75
N SER A 175 -0.21 22.87 5.45
CA SER A 175 1.24 23.05 5.67
C SER A 175 1.69 22.96 7.13
N ASP A 176 0.75 23.14 8.09
CA ASP A 176 1.01 23.07 9.54
C ASP A 176 1.10 21.63 10.07
N ARG A 177 0.83 20.61 9.23
CA ARG A 177 0.81 19.21 9.63
C ARG A 177 1.25 18.29 8.50
N LYS A 178 1.79 17.11 8.85
CA LYS A 178 2.18 16.08 7.89
C LYS A 178 1.06 15.06 7.61
N HIS A 179 0.11 14.91 8.52
CA HIS A 179 -1.00 13.96 8.42
C HIS A 179 -2.15 14.36 9.35
N PHE A 180 -3.34 13.91 9.03
CA PHE A 180 -4.48 13.97 9.94
C PHE A 180 -4.39 12.86 10.98
N SER A 181 -4.96 13.08 12.18
CA SER A 181 -4.92 12.13 13.29
C SER A 181 -6.20 12.25 14.14
N LYS A 182 -6.37 11.34 15.10
CA LYS A 182 -7.52 11.41 16.03
C LYS A 182 -7.59 12.74 16.81
N THR A 183 -6.46 13.34 17.11
CA THR A 183 -6.38 14.62 17.87
C THR A 183 -6.40 15.85 16.98
N LYS A 184 -6.13 15.68 15.69
CA LYS A 184 -6.20 16.72 14.66
C LYS A 184 -6.89 16.13 13.42
N PRO A 185 -8.22 15.90 13.49
CA PRO A 185 -8.97 15.30 12.39
C PRO A 185 -9.07 16.26 11.18
N MET A 186 -9.53 15.72 10.06
CA MET A 186 -9.97 16.54 8.96
C MET A 186 -11.32 17.18 9.33
N GLU A 187 -11.43 18.48 9.12
CA GLU A 187 -12.62 19.29 9.38
C GLU A 187 -13.14 19.91 8.09
N LEU A 188 -14.35 20.47 8.13
CA LEU A 188 -15.00 21.03 6.93
C LEU A 188 -14.20 22.17 6.29
N GLU A 189 -13.52 22.98 7.10
CA GLU A 189 -12.66 24.10 6.66
C GLU A 189 -11.55 23.66 5.69
N HIS A 190 -11.09 22.42 5.79
CA HIS A 190 -10.09 21.87 4.87
C HIS A 190 -10.62 21.66 3.43
N PHE A 191 -11.92 21.80 3.25
CA PHE A 191 -12.57 21.77 1.93
C PHE A 191 -12.86 23.16 1.34
N ASP A 192 -12.54 24.25 2.05
CA ASP A 192 -12.89 25.61 1.61
C ASP A 192 -12.36 25.93 0.20
N ASP A 193 -11.10 25.58 -0.08
CA ASP A 193 -10.53 25.71 -1.43
C ASP A 193 -11.29 24.88 -2.47
N CYS A 194 -11.64 23.65 -2.13
CA CYS A 194 -12.41 22.76 -3.01
C CYS A 194 -13.82 23.30 -3.25
N ILE A 195 -14.47 23.83 -2.23
CA ILE A 195 -15.81 24.43 -2.31
C ILE A 195 -15.77 25.71 -3.17
N ALA A 196 -14.75 26.55 -2.98
CA ALA A 196 -14.55 27.74 -3.79
C ALA A 196 -14.33 27.37 -5.27
N TRP A 197 -13.45 26.42 -5.54
CA TRP A 197 -13.20 25.89 -6.88
C TRP A 197 -14.44 25.26 -7.50
N TRP A 198 -15.27 24.56 -6.74
CA TRP A 198 -16.47 23.87 -7.23
C TRP A 198 -17.43 24.81 -7.99
N ASN A 199 -17.55 26.03 -7.54
CA ASN A 199 -18.43 27.03 -8.13
C ASN A 199 -17.82 27.71 -9.37
N ASN A 200 -16.50 27.66 -9.52
CA ASN A 200 -15.75 28.25 -10.65
C ASN A 200 -14.62 27.30 -11.07
N ARG A 201 -14.98 26.16 -11.68
CA ARG A 201 -14.03 25.08 -12.01
C ARG A 201 -13.05 25.50 -13.09
N GLU A 202 -11.78 25.47 -12.74
CA GLU A 202 -10.68 25.74 -13.64
C GLU A 202 -9.56 24.71 -13.42
N VAL A 203 -8.67 24.58 -14.41
CA VAL A 203 -7.48 23.74 -14.31
C VAL A 203 -6.48 24.41 -13.41
N ILE A 204 -5.98 23.71 -12.40
CA ILE A 204 -4.97 24.19 -11.47
C ILE A 204 -3.75 23.28 -11.62
N PRO A 205 -2.70 23.71 -12.35
CA PRO A 205 -1.46 22.97 -12.50
C PRO A 205 -0.68 22.96 -11.17
N ASP A 206 0.14 21.92 -10.95
CA ASP A 206 1.01 21.77 -9.79
C ASP A 206 2.28 21.01 -10.20
N GLY A 207 3.28 21.75 -10.74
CA GLY A 207 4.49 21.20 -11.33
C GLY A 207 4.19 20.28 -12.50
N GLU A 208 4.64 19.03 -12.42
CA GLU A 208 4.33 17.95 -13.39
C GLU A 208 2.95 17.32 -13.16
N TYR A 209 2.30 17.67 -12.05
CA TYR A 209 0.98 17.19 -11.64
C TYR A 209 -0.08 18.29 -11.75
N PHE A 210 -1.22 18.07 -11.16
CA PHE A 210 -2.29 19.06 -11.04
C PHE A 210 -3.00 18.95 -9.69
N LYS A 211 -3.48 20.09 -9.20
CA LYS A 211 -4.45 20.14 -8.10
C LYS A 211 -5.86 19.93 -8.63
N ALA A 212 -6.17 20.49 -9.82
CA ALA A 212 -7.44 20.28 -10.50
C ALA A 212 -7.22 20.14 -12.01
N GLN A 213 -7.85 19.12 -12.64
CA GLN A 213 -7.79 18.86 -14.07
C GLN A 213 -9.05 18.15 -14.53
N LYS A 214 -9.39 18.25 -15.82
CA LYS A 214 -10.49 17.50 -16.41
C LYS A 214 -10.02 16.58 -17.54
N PHE A 215 -10.70 15.45 -17.67
CA PHE A 215 -10.45 14.47 -18.73
C PHE A 215 -11.75 14.06 -19.41
N SER A 216 -11.70 13.77 -20.71
CA SER A 216 -12.85 13.28 -21.46
C SER A 216 -13.19 11.84 -21.07
N ALA A 217 -14.45 11.47 -21.24
CA ALA A 217 -14.91 10.09 -21.02
C ALA A 217 -14.18 9.09 -21.93
N ASP A 218 -13.86 9.49 -23.17
CA ASP A 218 -13.11 8.65 -24.11
C ASP A 218 -11.69 8.37 -23.60
N TYR A 219 -10.99 9.38 -23.09
CA TYR A 219 -9.69 9.23 -22.45
C TYR A 219 -9.73 8.25 -21.28
N LEU A 220 -10.73 8.38 -20.38
CA LEU A 220 -10.89 7.50 -19.21
C LEU A 220 -11.18 6.04 -19.60
N LEU A 221 -12.04 5.83 -20.61
CA LEU A 221 -12.48 4.49 -21.00
C LEU A 221 -11.48 3.76 -21.87
N ASN A 222 -10.90 4.45 -22.86
CA ASN A 222 -10.12 3.83 -23.92
C ASN A 222 -8.62 4.03 -23.74
N GLU A 223 -8.13 5.25 -23.56
CA GLU A 223 -6.69 5.50 -23.41
C GLU A 223 -6.17 5.02 -22.04
N GLN A 224 -6.93 5.24 -20.95
CA GLN A 224 -6.59 4.78 -19.61
C GLN A 224 -7.13 3.37 -19.29
N GLY A 225 -7.84 2.72 -20.22
CA GLY A 225 -8.37 1.37 -20.01
C GLY A 225 -9.26 1.23 -18.77
N CYS A 226 -10.03 2.27 -18.44
CA CYS A 226 -10.84 2.36 -17.22
C CYS A 226 -10.03 2.49 -15.91
N ASN A 227 -8.75 2.80 -15.96
CA ASN A 227 -8.04 3.33 -14.79
C ASN A 227 -8.44 4.81 -14.65
N ILE A 228 -9.19 5.15 -13.61
CA ILE A 228 -9.62 6.51 -13.30
C ILE A 228 -8.91 7.09 -12.07
N ASP A 229 -7.76 6.53 -11.71
CA ASP A 229 -6.89 7.06 -10.67
C ASP A 229 -5.92 8.09 -11.27
N LEU A 230 -6.43 9.31 -11.50
CA LEU A 230 -5.68 10.39 -12.13
C LEU A 230 -5.31 11.53 -11.17
N CYS A 231 -5.84 11.54 -9.93
CA CYS A 231 -5.50 12.53 -8.92
C CYS A 231 -4.20 12.15 -8.18
N GLY A 232 -3.06 12.05 -8.88
CA GLY A 232 -1.78 11.83 -8.23
C GLY A 232 -1.43 12.96 -7.24
N TYR A 233 -0.92 12.63 -6.06
CA TYR A 233 -0.12 13.57 -5.31
C TYR A 233 1.18 13.79 -6.06
N PRO A 234 1.78 15.00 -6.01
CA PRO A 234 3.18 15.10 -6.30
C PRO A 234 3.85 14.09 -5.37
N HIS A 235 4.28 12.99 -5.93
CA HIS A 235 5.28 12.20 -5.25
C HIS A 235 6.52 13.10 -5.30
N GLU A 236 6.84 13.74 -4.17
CA GLU A 236 8.25 13.91 -3.90
C GLU A 236 8.77 12.47 -3.87
N GLU A 237 9.24 11.98 -5.01
CA GLU A 237 10.21 10.89 -4.99
C GLU A 237 11.26 11.40 -4.01
N GLU A 238 11.26 10.85 -2.79
CA GLU A 238 12.38 11.09 -1.88
C GLU A 238 13.57 10.51 -2.63
N GLU A 239 14.23 11.37 -3.41
CA GLU A 239 15.41 11.03 -4.16
C GLU A 239 16.36 10.39 -3.15
N VAL A 240 16.57 9.09 -3.29
CA VAL A 240 17.46 8.36 -2.39
C VAL A 240 18.87 8.79 -2.74
N LEU A 241 19.30 9.88 -2.13
CA LEU A 241 20.61 10.48 -2.34
C LEU A 241 21.71 9.46 -2.08
N ALA A 242 22.84 9.60 -2.77
CA ALA A 242 24.04 8.85 -2.44
C ALA A 242 24.45 9.12 -0.98
N PRO A 243 25.06 8.15 -0.29
CA PRO A 243 25.43 8.29 1.12
C PRO A 243 26.25 9.54 1.43
N ALA A 244 27.19 9.91 0.54
CA ALA A 244 28.03 11.10 0.70
C ALA A 244 27.21 12.40 0.60
N ASP A 245 26.32 12.48 -0.40
CA ASP A 245 25.47 13.66 -0.63
C ASP A 245 24.46 13.83 0.52
N LEU A 246 23.95 12.73 1.05
CA LEU A 246 23.06 12.74 2.22
C LEU A 246 23.77 13.23 3.48
N ILE A 247 25.02 12.84 3.71
CA ILE A 247 25.86 13.34 4.81
C ILE A 247 26.06 14.86 4.65
N GLN A 248 26.47 15.32 3.47
CA GLN A 248 26.67 16.73 3.20
C GLN A 248 25.40 17.54 3.46
N LYS A 249 24.27 17.11 2.91
CA LYS A 249 22.97 17.77 3.12
C LYS A 249 22.55 17.81 4.59
N TYR A 250 22.83 16.74 5.34
CA TYR A 250 22.60 16.70 6.79
C TYR A 250 23.48 17.71 7.52
N GLU A 251 24.78 17.77 7.23
CA GLU A 251 25.73 18.69 7.87
C GLU A 251 25.39 20.15 7.58
N GLU A 252 25.05 20.49 6.33
CA GLU A 252 24.61 21.83 5.95
C GLU A 252 23.35 22.26 6.71
N LYS A 253 22.36 21.37 6.77
CA LYS A 253 21.11 21.67 7.47
C LYS A 253 21.29 21.77 8.98
N ARG A 254 22.14 20.91 9.57
CA ARG A 254 22.52 20.98 10.99
C ARG A 254 23.24 22.28 11.32
N ALA A 255 24.19 22.68 10.49
CA ALA A 255 24.92 23.94 10.68
C ALA A 255 23.98 25.18 10.62
N SER A 256 23.06 25.20 9.66
CA SER A 256 22.05 26.26 9.55
C SER A 256 21.14 26.34 10.79
N LEU A 257 20.65 25.22 11.29
CA LEU A 257 19.79 25.17 12.49
C LEU A 257 20.57 25.54 13.75
N ASN A 258 21.82 25.12 13.90
CA ASN A 258 22.68 25.52 15.01
C ASN A 258 22.93 27.03 15.00
N ALA A 259 23.21 27.62 13.84
CA ALA A 259 23.42 29.09 13.74
C ALA A 259 22.14 29.90 14.11
N GLU A 260 20.95 29.33 13.91
CA GLU A 260 19.70 29.95 14.35
C GLU A 260 19.51 29.84 15.87
N ILE A 261 19.84 28.70 16.46
CA ILE A 261 19.84 28.48 17.92
C ILE A 261 20.87 29.36 18.60
N ASP A 262 22.12 29.44 18.08
CA ASP A 262 23.20 30.23 18.65
C ASP A 262 22.88 31.74 18.65
N ARG A 263 22.24 32.22 17.58
CA ARG A 263 21.75 33.64 17.54
C ARG A 263 20.80 33.94 18.68
N THR A 264 19.93 33.02 19.02
CA THR A 264 18.98 33.19 20.13
C THR A 264 19.66 33.11 21.48
N ILE A 265 20.65 32.22 21.65
CA ILE A 265 21.45 32.16 22.89
C ILE A 265 22.21 33.48 23.10
N LEU A 266 22.82 34.04 22.04
CA LEU A 266 23.49 35.32 22.11
C LEU A 266 22.53 36.47 22.46
N ALA A 267 21.34 36.49 21.86
CA ALA A 267 20.30 37.46 22.16
C ALA A 267 19.82 37.36 23.63
N LEU A 268 19.67 36.11 24.12
CA LEU A 268 19.33 35.87 25.53
C LEU A 268 20.41 36.40 26.47
N SER A 269 21.69 36.13 26.16
CA SER A 269 22.83 36.65 26.94
C SER A 269 22.84 38.20 26.98
N ALA A 270 22.69 38.85 25.83
CA ALA A 270 22.62 40.31 25.76
C ALA A 270 21.43 40.89 26.57
N SER A 271 20.29 40.22 26.54
CA SER A 271 19.11 40.59 27.34
C SER A 271 19.37 40.49 28.85
N LEU A 272 20.13 39.48 29.29
CA LEU A 272 20.52 39.32 30.69
C LEU A 272 21.50 40.39 31.13
N ASP A 273 22.29 40.92 30.21
CA ASP A 273 23.21 42.06 30.45
C ASP A 273 22.51 43.43 30.38
N GLY A 274 21.17 43.45 30.18
CA GLY A 274 20.36 44.66 30.19
C GLY A 274 20.23 45.39 28.84
N GLU A 275 20.65 44.76 27.73
CA GLU A 275 20.46 45.30 26.39
C GLU A 275 19.04 44.98 25.85
N PRO A 276 18.37 45.93 25.16
CA PRO A 276 17.07 45.68 24.57
C PRO A 276 17.21 44.76 23.34
N VAL A 277 16.69 43.54 23.45
CA VAL A 277 16.77 42.55 22.38
C VAL A 277 15.37 42.17 21.88
N ASN A 278 15.21 42.04 20.58
CA ASN A 278 13.99 41.55 19.96
C ASN A 278 14.09 40.04 19.78
N PHE A 279 13.28 39.28 20.50
CA PHE A 279 13.28 37.80 20.46
C PHE A 279 12.31 37.26 19.42
N ASP A 280 12.79 36.46 18.48
CA ASP A 280 11.96 35.53 17.71
C ASP A 280 11.86 34.17 18.42
N THR A 281 11.02 34.13 19.44
CA THR A 281 10.80 32.92 20.25
C THR A 281 10.18 31.79 19.43
N GLN A 282 9.33 32.09 18.43
CA GLN A 282 8.70 31.07 17.58
C GLN A 282 9.71 30.48 16.60
N GLY A 283 10.58 31.26 16.01
CA GLY A 283 11.64 30.76 15.12
C GLY A 283 12.56 29.77 15.84
N THR A 284 12.98 30.09 17.06
CA THR A 284 13.87 29.24 17.85
C THR A 284 13.23 27.91 18.25
N ILE A 285 11.98 27.91 18.73
CA ILE A 285 11.24 26.68 19.06
C ILE A 285 11.10 25.82 17.79
N SER A 286 10.83 26.44 16.64
CA SER A 286 10.78 25.78 15.35
C SER A 286 12.13 25.16 14.95
N ALA A 287 13.25 25.87 15.15
CA ALA A 287 14.59 25.37 14.84
C ALA A 287 14.98 24.14 15.70
N CYS A 288 14.71 24.19 17.01
CA CYS A 288 14.92 23.06 17.90
C CYS A 288 14.10 21.84 17.49
N GLY A 289 12.81 22.02 17.17
CA GLY A 289 11.96 20.91 16.69
C GLY A 289 12.43 20.32 15.37
N LYS A 290 12.87 21.16 14.41
CA LYS A 290 13.46 20.72 13.14
C LYS A 290 14.79 19.97 13.32
N MET A 291 15.61 20.36 14.32
CA MET A 291 16.85 19.66 14.66
C MET A 291 16.56 18.25 15.19
N ASP A 292 15.61 18.12 16.11
CA ASP A 292 15.17 16.82 16.63
C ASP A 292 14.64 15.90 15.53
N ASP A 293 13.83 16.44 14.61
CA ASP A 293 13.32 15.70 13.47
C ASP A 293 14.45 15.28 12.51
N LEU A 294 15.42 16.17 12.26
CA LEU A 294 16.59 15.88 11.43
C LEU A 294 17.41 14.72 12.02
N HIS A 295 17.68 14.75 13.32
CA HIS A 295 18.43 13.69 14.01
C HIS A 295 17.68 12.36 14.00
N LYS A 296 16.36 12.37 14.16
CA LYS A 296 15.53 11.13 14.14
C LYS A 296 15.44 10.50 12.74
N ARG A 297 15.41 11.33 11.69
CA ARG A 297 15.22 10.84 10.31
C ARG A 297 16.53 10.38 9.68
N PHE A 298 17.63 11.06 9.94
CA PHE A 298 18.91 10.82 9.27
C PHE A 298 19.39 9.36 9.31
N PRO A 299 19.34 8.63 10.45
CA PRO A 299 19.78 7.23 10.50
C PRO A 299 18.98 6.31 9.56
N GLU A 300 17.67 6.51 9.46
CA GLU A 300 16.80 5.69 8.60
C GLU A 300 17.00 6.07 7.12
N ASP A 301 17.15 7.34 6.80
CA ASP A 301 17.41 7.81 5.44
C ASP A 301 18.80 7.34 4.96
N MET A 302 19.81 7.35 5.84
CA MET A 302 21.14 6.80 5.57
C MET A 302 21.07 5.28 5.30
N LYS A 303 20.31 4.54 6.08
CA LYS A 303 20.11 3.12 5.88
C LYS A 303 19.45 2.81 4.53
N LYS A 304 18.42 3.57 4.15
CA LYS A 304 17.76 3.47 2.84
C LYS A 304 18.77 3.76 1.71
N SER A 305 19.55 4.83 1.84
CA SER A 305 20.57 5.25 0.87
C SER A 305 21.62 4.14 0.65
N ILE A 306 22.17 3.60 1.73
CA ILE A 306 23.18 2.53 1.66
C ILE A 306 22.62 1.27 0.98
N LEU A 307 21.39 0.85 1.33
CA LEU A 307 20.74 -0.31 0.74
C LEU A 307 20.45 -0.10 -0.76
N GLN A 308 20.04 1.10 -1.17
CA GLN A 308 19.83 1.45 -2.56
C GLN A 308 21.15 1.43 -3.34
N TYR A 309 22.21 1.97 -2.76
CA TYR A 309 23.56 1.98 -3.34
C TYR A 309 24.10 0.56 -3.53
N ALA A 310 23.80 -0.34 -2.59
CA ALA A 310 24.19 -1.75 -2.66
C ALA A 310 23.56 -2.47 -3.87
N ILE A 311 22.25 -2.28 -4.10
CA ILE A 311 21.54 -2.96 -5.19
C ILE A 311 21.80 -2.32 -6.57
N GLN A 312 22.39 -1.12 -6.61
CA GLN A 312 22.86 -0.46 -7.84
C GLN A 312 24.30 -0.85 -8.20
N GLY A 313 24.96 -1.72 -7.43
CA GLY A 313 26.34 -2.12 -7.68
C GLY A 313 27.39 -1.05 -7.36
N LYS A 314 27.03 -0.04 -6.56
CA LYS A 314 27.88 1.12 -6.22
C LYS A 314 28.54 1.02 -4.83
N LEU A 315 28.17 0.01 -4.03
CA LEU A 315 28.64 -0.10 -2.64
C LEU A 315 30.04 -0.73 -2.52
N VAL A 316 30.38 -1.61 -3.46
CA VAL A 316 31.66 -2.31 -3.50
C VAL A 316 32.29 -2.18 -4.89
N GLU A 317 33.61 -2.29 -4.96
CA GLU A 317 34.36 -2.22 -6.22
C GLU A 317 33.96 -3.37 -7.15
N GLN A 318 33.84 -3.10 -8.44
CA GLN A 318 33.59 -4.11 -9.47
C GLN A 318 34.88 -4.88 -9.75
N ARG A 319 34.81 -6.22 -9.83
CA ARG A 319 35.95 -7.11 -10.06
C ARG A 319 35.66 -8.06 -11.22
N LEU A 320 36.34 -7.85 -12.33
CA LEU A 320 36.13 -8.64 -13.56
C LEU A 320 36.46 -10.13 -13.38
N GLU A 321 37.41 -10.46 -12.51
CA GLU A 321 37.81 -11.83 -12.19
C GLU A 321 36.73 -12.64 -11.45
N GLU A 322 35.71 -12.00 -10.90
CA GLU A 322 34.61 -12.67 -10.20
C GLU A 322 33.52 -13.20 -11.15
N GLY A 323 33.68 -13.00 -12.46
CA GLY A 323 32.73 -13.42 -13.48
C GLY A 323 31.57 -12.45 -13.64
N THR A 324 30.47 -12.92 -14.21
CA THR A 324 29.30 -12.10 -14.52
C THR A 324 27.99 -12.67 -13.96
N GLY A 325 27.02 -11.79 -13.71
CA GLY A 325 25.64 -12.18 -13.38
C GLY A 325 24.97 -13.01 -14.49
N ALA A 326 25.39 -12.80 -15.75
CA ALA A 326 24.89 -13.59 -16.88
C ALA A 326 25.38 -15.06 -16.84
N GLU A 327 26.63 -15.29 -16.46
CA GLU A 327 27.16 -16.64 -16.27
C GLU A 327 26.50 -17.34 -15.07
N LEU A 328 26.34 -16.62 -13.96
CA LEU A 328 25.65 -17.12 -12.78
C LEU A 328 24.19 -17.49 -13.12
N TYR A 329 23.48 -16.65 -13.85
CA TYR A 329 22.12 -16.93 -14.32
C TYR A 329 22.05 -18.21 -15.15
N LYS A 330 22.99 -18.42 -16.09
CA LYS A 330 23.05 -19.68 -16.88
C LYS A 330 23.22 -20.90 -16.00
N GLN A 331 24.05 -20.82 -14.96
CA GLN A 331 24.25 -21.92 -13.99
C GLN A 331 22.93 -22.21 -13.24
N MET A 332 22.23 -21.18 -12.77
CA MET A 332 20.95 -21.33 -12.08
C MET A 332 19.86 -21.93 -12.99
N GLN A 333 19.81 -21.52 -14.27
CA GLN A 333 18.87 -22.10 -15.23
C GLN A 333 19.20 -23.58 -15.53
N ALA A 334 20.46 -23.94 -15.65
CA ALA A 334 20.89 -25.33 -15.83
C ALA A 334 20.51 -26.19 -14.61
N GLU A 335 20.70 -25.69 -13.40
CA GLU A 335 20.27 -26.33 -12.16
C GLU A 335 18.74 -26.55 -12.15
N LYS A 336 17.96 -25.51 -12.44
CA LYS A 336 16.49 -25.56 -12.48
C LYS A 336 16.00 -26.60 -13.51
N GLN A 337 16.60 -26.65 -14.70
CA GLN A 337 16.29 -27.64 -15.72
C GLN A 337 16.63 -29.08 -15.28
N ARG A 338 17.72 -29.27 -14.55
CA ARG A 338 18.07 -30.57 -13.96
C ARG A 338 17.02 -31.02 -12.95
N LEU A 339 16.63 -30.13 -12.02
CA LEU A 339 15.61 -30.43 -11.01
C LEU A 339 14.24 -30.76 -11.62
N ILE A 340 13.88 -30.08 -12.74
CA ILE A 340 12.65 -30.39 -13.50
C ILE A 340 12.75 -31.79 -14.12
N LYS A 341 13.87 -32.15 -14.74
CA LYS A 341 14.09 -33.48 -15.34
C LYS A 341 14.08 -34.59 -14.30
N GLU A 342 14.59 -34.33 -13.11
CA GLU A 342 14.56 -35.25 -11.97
C GLU A 342 13.18 -35.33 -11.30
N GLY A 343 12.18 -34.56 -11.76
CA GLY A 343 10.83 -34.53 -11.17
C GLY A 343 10.73 -33.90 -9.79
N LYS A 344 11.79 -33.21 -9.33
CA LYS A 344 11.84 -32.56 -8.00
C LYS A 344 11.03 -31.25 -7.97
N ILE A 345 10.99 -30.53 -9.08
CA ILE A 345 10.23 -29.30 -9.24
C ILE A 345 9.36 -29.34 -10.51
N LYS A 346 8.25 -28.61 -10.46
CA LYS A 346 7.35 -28.49 -11.62
C LYS A 346 7.87 -27.48 -12.62
N LYS A 347 7.67 -27.76 -13.91
CA LYS A 347 7.95 -26.78 -14.98
C LYS A 347 6.93 -25.64 -14.91
N GLU A 348 7.42 -24.43 -14.78
CA GLU A 348 6.63 -23.20 -14.84
C GLU A 348 6.54 -22.67 -16.29
N LYS A 349 5.54 -21.81 -16.54
CA LYS A 349 5.46 -21.08 -17.81
C LYS A 349 6.58 -20.05 -17.86
N PRO A 350 7.26 -19.88 -19.02
CA PRO A 350 8.26 -18.83 -19.14
C PRO A 350 7.63 -17.45 -18.93
N LEU A 351 8.35 -16.59 -18.23
CA LEU A 351 7.96 -15.20 -18.05
C LEU A 351 8.37 -14.37 -19.28
N PRO A 352 7.67 -13.26 -19.57
CA PRO A 352 8.11 -12.32 -20.59
C PRO A 352 9.48 -11.73 -20.25
N GLU A 353 10.24 -11.37 -21.27
CA GLU A 353 11.48 -10.61 -21.09
C GLU A 353 11.22 -9.31 -20.33
N ILE A 354 12.23 -8.81 -19.62
CA ILE A 354 12.14 -7.53 -18.91
C ILE A 354 12.22 -6.42 -19.97
N ALA A 355 11.18 -5.59 -20.07
CA ALA A 355 11.15 -4.46 -20.96
C ALA A 355 11.98 -3.29 -20.40
N GLU A 356 12.42 -2.37 -21.26
CA GLU A 356 13.26 -1.24 -20.85
C GLU A 356 12.57 -0.32 -19.82
N ASP A 357 11.27 -0.16 -19.94
CA ASP A 357 10.41 0.62 -19.01
C ASP A 357 10.19 -0.07 -17.64
N GLU A 358 10.52 -1.36 -17.52
CA GLU A 358 10.49 -2.08 -16.25
C GLU A 358 11.83 -1.97 -15.48
N ILE A 359 12.90 -1.40 -16.10
CA ILE A 359 14.22 -1.25 -15.47
C ILE A 359 14.26 0.04 -14.65
N PRO A 360 14.35 -0.05 -13.30
CA PRO A 360 14.21 1.12 -12.45
C PRO A 360 15.49 1.97 -12.33
N PHE A 361 16.66 1.42 -12.63
CA PHE A 361 17.96 2.11 -12.54
C PHE A 361 19.06 1.32 -13.28
N ASP A 362 20.17 1.99 -13.56
CA ASP A 362 21.34 1.38 -14.18
C ASP A 362 22.10 0.47 -13.21
N ILE A 363 22.65 -0.61 -13.74
CA ILE A 363 23.49 -1.57 -13.01
C ILE A 363 24.84 -1.75 -13.75
N PRO A 364 25.91 -2.23 -13.07
CA PRO A 364 27.18 -2.53 -13.71
C PRO A 364 27.04 -3.52 -14.88
N GLU A 365 27.88 -3.41 -15.90
CA GLU A 365 27.90 -4.33 -17.07
C GLU A 365 28.13 -5.79 -16.68
N SER A 366 28.82 -6.04 -15.57
CA SER A 366 29.02 -7.39 -15.01
C SER A 366 27.76 -7.99 -14.41
N TRP A 367 26.71 -7.19 -14.14
CA TRP A 367 25.46 -7.65 -13.57
C TRP A 367 24.42 -7.97 -14.65
N ARG A 368 23.29 -8.56 -14.22
CA ARG A 368 22.16 -8.87 -15.12
C ARG A 368 20.84 -8.62 -14.40
N TRP A 369 19.89 -8.00 -15.10
CA TRP A 369 18.49 -8.00 -14.68
C TRP A 369 17.84 -9.36 -14.94
N VAL A 370 17.14 -9.91 -13.94
CA VAL A 370 16.43 -11.20 -14.01
C VAL A 370 15.09 -11.11 -13.31
N ARG A 371 14.12 -11.96 -13.65
CA ARG A 371 12.87 -12.08 -12.89
C ARG A 371 13.13 -12.84 -11.59
N PHE A 372 12.52 -12.40 -10.49
CA PHE A 372 12.76 -12.97 -9.17
C PHE A 372 12.54 -14.50 -9.12
N SER A 373 11.44 -15.01 -9.74
CA SER A 373 11.19 -16.46 -9.75
C SER A 373 12.25 -17.27 -10.53
N GLU A 374 13.01 -16.63 -11.40
CA GLU A 374 14.03 -17.33 -12.20
C GLU A 374 15.24 -17.76 -11.38
N ILE A 375 15.49 -17.09 -10.24
CA ILE A 375 16.57 -17.42 -9.30
C ILE A 375 16.09 -18.25 -8.10
N MET A 376 14.81 -18.60 -8.06
CA MET A 376 14.22 -19.49 -7.07
C MET A 376 13.97 -20.87 -7.67
N SER A 377 14.33 -21.94 -6.95
CA SER A 377 13.97 -23.31 -7.30
C SER A 377 12.49 -23.57 -7.10
N THR A 378 11.96 -23.12 -5.95
CA THR A 378 10.52 -23.18 -5.64
C THR A 378 10.06 -21.92 -4.93
N MET A 379 8.78 -21.57 -5.14
CA MET A 379 8.08 -20.50 -4.42
C MET A 379 6.69 -20.97 -4.04
N SER A 380 6.36 -20.92 -2.77
CA SER A 380 5.07 -21.40 -2.25
C SER A 380 4.50 -20.45 -1.21
N THR A 381 3.18 -20.47 -1.06
CA THR A 381 2.49 -19.76 0.01
C THR A 381 2.34 -20.67 1.22
N GLY A 382 2.35 -20.12 2.41
CA GLY A 382 1.97 -20.85 3.63
C GLY A 382 0.52 -21.36 3.57
N PRO A 383 0.10 -22.20 4.53
CA PRO A 383 -1.22 -22.83 4.54
C PRO A 383 -2.33 -21.79 4.57
N PHE A 384 -3.44 -22.06 3.87
CA PHE A 384 -4.62 -21.21 3.94
C PHE A 384 -5.31 -21.33 5.30
N GLY A 385 -6.07 -20.30 5.70
CA GLY A 385 -6.74 -20.25 7.00
C GLY A 385 -7.68 -21.42 7.30
N SER A 386 -8.21 -22.09 6.25
CA SER A 386 -9.00 -23.32 6.37
C SER A 386 -8.18 -24.59 6.68
N MET A 387 -6.84 -24.53 6.55
CA MET A 387 -5.96 -25.66 6.81
C MET A 387 -5.31 -25.60 8.21
N LEU A 388 -5.30 -24.45 8.82
CA LEU A 388 -4.75 -24.20 10.15
C LEU A 388 -5.77 -23.45 10.98
N HIS A 389 -6.35 -24.10 11.98
CA HIS A 389 -7.40 -23.55 12.84
C HIS A 389 -6.84 -23.07 14.18
N LYS A 390 -7.59 -22.24 14.92
CA LYS A 390 -7.21 -21.80 16.27
C LYS A 390 -6.96 -22.96 17.23
N THR A 391 -7.64 -24.09 17.04
CA THR A 391 -7.50 -25.33 17.82
C THR A 391 -6.19 -26.08 17.56
N ASP A 392 -5.49 -25.79 16.46
CA ASP A 392 -4.20 -26.40 16.15
C ASP A 392 -3.05 -25.79 16.98
N TYR A 393 -3.28 -24.61 17.60
CA TYR A 393 -2.27 -23.92 18.40
C TYR A 393 -2.21 -24.48 19.81
N ILE A 394 -0.97 -24.73 20.27
CA ILE A 394 -0.66 -25.27 21.59
C ILE A 394 0.42 -24.42 22.28
N GLU A 395 0.53 -24.51 23.61
CA GLU A 395 1.48 -23.70 24.39
C GLU A 395 2.94 -24.15 24.24
N LYS A 396 3.18 -25.44 23.98
CA LYS A 396 4.53 -26.00 23.81
C LYS A 396 4.54 -26.95 22.62
N GLY A 397 5.38 -26.68 21.63
CA GLY A 397 5.43 -27.47 20.41
C GLY A 397 6.42 -26.92 19.40
N ILE A 398 6.10 -27.09 18.12
CA ILE A 398 6.92 -26.62 17.00
C ILE A 398 6.48 -25.21 16.65
N PRO A 399 7.42 -24.23 16.58
CA PRO A 399 7.09 -22.85 16.24
C PRO A 399 6.55 -22.72 14.81
N LEU A 400 5.63 -21.75 14.66
CA LEU A 400 5.07 -21.33 13.38
C LEU A 400 5.66 -19.97 13.00
N VAL A 401 6.09 -19.83 11.74
CA VAL A 401 6.71 -18.59 11.25
C VAL A 401 5.69 -17.76 10.48
N ASN A 402 5.19 -16.71 11.12
CA ASN A 402 4.31 -15.70 10.54
C ASN A 402 5.08 -14.41 10.22
N PRO A 403 4.52 -13.45 9.47
CA PRO A 403 5.19 -12.17 9.17
C PRO A 403 5.70 -11.43 10.41
N ALA A 404 4.99 -11.47 11.54
CA ALA A 404 5.40 -10.85 12.79
C ALA A 404 6.69 -11.46 13.40
N ASN A 405 7.04 -12.67 13.02
CA ASN A 405 8.24 -13.35 13.48
C ASN A 405 9.50 -12.97 12.69
N MET A 406 9.37 -12.23 11.58
CA MET A 406 10.49 -11.82 10.73
C MET A 406 10.96 -10.42 11.15
N VAL A 407 12.10 -10.33 11.78
CA VAL A 407 12.67 -9.08 12.32
C VAL A 407 14.12 -8.93 11.86
N ASN A 408 14.40 -7.86 11.12
CA ASN A 408 15.75 -7.55 10.62
C ASN A 408 16.45 -8.76 9.94
N GLY A 409 15.74 -9.44 9.04
CA GLY A 409 16.28 -10.58 8.30
C GLY A 409 16.41 -11.89 9.10
N LYS A 410 15.96 -11.92 10.35
CA LYS A 410 16.04 -13.08 11.25
C LYS A 410 14.65 -13.53 11.70
N ILE A 411 14.52 -14.80 12.05
CA ILE A 411 13.29 -15.36 12.61
C ILE A 411 13.35 -15.29 14.14
N VAL A 412 12.38 -14.60 14.74
CA VAL A 412 12.20 -14.51 16.19
C VAL A 412 10.93 -15.30 16.54
N PRO A 413 11.04 -16.45 17.24
CA PRO A 413 9.89 -17.28 17.58
C PRO A 413 8.93 -16.55 18.54
N SER A 414 7.67 -16.96 18.52
CA SER A 414 6.65 -16.52 19.47
C SER A 414 6.18 -17.72 20.29
N ASP A 415 6.17 -17.60 21.59
CA ASP A 415 5.69 -18.63 22.51
C ASP A 415 4.18 -18.89 22.40
N LYS A 416 3.46 -18.01 21.69
CA LYS A 416 1.99 -18.08 21.54
C LYS A 416 1.53 -18.80 20.27
N MET A 417 2.44 -19.15 19.36
CA MET A 417 2.11 -19.73 18.06
C MET A 417 2.95 -20.96 17.79
N MET A 418 2.59 -22.03 18.49
CA MET A 418 3.22 -23.34 18.32
C MET A 418 2.16 -24.38 17.92
N ILE A 419 2.61 -25.45 17.23
CA ILE A 419 1.74 -26.54 16.77
C ILE A 419 2.26 -27.90 17.23
N SER A 420 1.38 -28.88 17.23
CA SER A 420 1.74 -30.26 17.56
C SER A 420 2.52 -30.96 16.42
N GLU A 421 3.23 -32.03 16.74
CA GLU A 421 3.88 -32.88 15.74
C GLU A 421 2.85 -33.51 14.78
N ALA A 422 1.64 -33.81 15.26
CA ALA A 422 0.54 -34.31 14.42
C ALA A 422 0.11 -33.26 13.37
N THR A 423 -0.01 -32.00 13.78
CA THR A 423 -0.33 -30.88 12.86
C THR A 423 0.81 -30.66 11.86
N ARG A 424 2.10 -30.75 12.30
CA ARG A 424 3.24 -30.64 11.40
C ARG A 424 3.23 -31.72 10.32
N ARG A 425 2.95 -32.98 10.69
CA ARG A 425 2.85 -34.09 9.72
C ARG A 425 1.70 -33.89 8.73
N ARG A 426 0.56 -33.40 9.19
CA ARG A 426 -0.60 -33.07 8.36
C ARG A 426 -0.28 -31.96 7.34
N LEU A 427 0.56 -31.03 7.74
CA LEU A 427 0.97 -29.86 6.94
C LEU A 427 2.44 -29.99 6.45
N SER A 428 2.89 -31.20 6.15
CA SER A 428 4.30 -31.48 5.78
C SER A 428 4.80 -30.69 4.57
N SER A 429 3.93 -30.31 3.64
CA SER A 429 4.28 -29.48 2.49
C SER A 429 4.67 -28.03 2.83
N TYR A 430 4.50 -27.62 4.09
CA TYR A 430 4.80 -26.26 4.57
C TYR A 430 5.94 -26.24 5.56
N ILE A 431 6.67 -27.35 5.70
CA ILE A 431 7.87 -27.44 6.56
C ILE A 431 8.97 -26.57 5.95
N LEU A 432 9.60 -25.77 6.79
CA LEU A 432 10.74 -24.95 6.43
C LEU A 432 12.03 -25.74 6.59
N HIS A 433 12.97 -25.53 5.66
CA HIS A 433 14.30 -26.12 5.70
C HIS A 433 15.37 -25.05 5.71
N ALA A 434 16.51 -25.33 6.33
CA ALA A 434 17.66 -24.44 6.37
C ALA A 434 18.07 -24.00 4.94
N GLY A 435 18.34 -22.72 4.76
CA GLY A 435 18.63 -22.09 3.47
C GLY A 435 17.40 -21.56 2.73
N MET A 436 16.18 -21.90 3.15
CA MET A 436 14.97 -21.26 2.61
C MET A 436 14.83 -19.81 3.07
N ILE A 437 14.04 -19.05 2.31
CA ILE A 437 13.66 -17.68 2.64
C ILE A 437 12.17 -17.64 2.94
N VAL A 438 11.79 -17.00 4.02
CA VAL A 438 10.39 -16.67 4.34
C VAL A 438 10.12 -15.19 4.12
N LEU A 439 8.95 -14.84 3.54
CA LEU A 439 8.56 -13.47 3.19
C LEU A 439 7.13 -13.20 3.62
N GLY A 440 6.90 -12.08 4.29
CA GLY A 440 5.57 -11.64 4.69
C GLY A 440 4.72 -11.22 3.49
N ARG A 441 3.46 -11.70 3.45
CA ARG A 441 2.47 -11.32 2.41
C ARG A 441 1.61 -10.13 2.84
N ARG A 442 1.62 -9.77 4.12
CA ARG A 442 0.78 -8.74 4.75
C ARG A 442 1.58 -7.91 5.73
N GLY A 443 1.12 -6.68 5.94
CA GLY A 443 1.78 -5.74 6.83
C GLY A 443 2.90 -4.99 6.13
N GLU A 444 4.03 -4.79 6.78
CA GLU A 444 5.19 -4.13 6.21
C GLU A 444 5.76 -4.94 5.04
N MET A 445 5.73 -4.36 3.83
CA MET A 445 6.22 -5.00 2.62
C MET A 445 7.75 -5.19 2.67
N GLY A 446 8.22 -6.31 2.07
CA GLY A 446 9.64 -6.66 2.07
C GLY A 446 10.14 -7.32 3.37
N ARG A 447 9.29 -7.52 4.38
CA ARG A 447 9.69 -8.21 5.61
C ARG A 447 9.98 -9.68 5.31
N CYS A 448 11.26 -10.06 5.39
CA CYS A 448 11.74 -11.42 5.10
C CYS A 448 12.81 -11.87 6.08
N ALA A 449 13.09 -13.17 6.09
CA ALA A 449 14.16 -13.77 6.88
C ALA A 449 14.68 -15.06 6.25
N VAL A 450 15.93 -15.42 6.55
CA VAL A 450 16.51 -16.70 6.19
C VAL A 450 16.18 -17.73 7.26
N VAL A 451 15.82 -18.93 6.84
CA VAL A 451 15.66 -20.10 7.71
C VAL A 451 17.07 -20.67 7.98
N THR A 452 17.51 -20.67 9.23
CA THR A 452 18.80 -21.25 9.63
C THR A 452 18.62 -22.69 10.13
N GLU A 453 19.71 -23.37 10.49
CA GLU A 453 19.67 -24.71 11.10
C GLU A 453 18.81 -24.76 12.39
N LYS A 454 18.68 -23.61 13.07
CA LYS A 454 17.86 -23.49 14.29
C LYS A 454 16.37 -23.63 14.01
N GLU A 455 15.92 -23.12 12.88
CA GLU A 455 14.52 -23.10 12.45
C GLU A 455 14.19 -24.25 11.49
N ASP A 456 15.15 -25.13 11.18
CA ASP A 456 14.89 -26.31 10.35
C ASP A 456 13.81 -27.18 10.95
N GLY A 457 12.86 -27.59 10.13
CA GLY A 457 11.72 -28.37 10.58
C GLY A 457 10.54 -27.56 11.18
N TRP A 458 10.65 -26.23 11.30
CA TRP A 458 9.53 -25.39 11.69
C TRP A 458 8.50 -25.29 10.56
N LEU A 459 7.33 -24.72 10.82
CA LEU A 459 6.27 -24.61 9.83
C LEU A 459 6.07 -23.16 9.36
N CYS A 460 5.91 -22.98 8.05
CA CYS A 460 5.47 -21.69 7.49
C CYS A 460 4.02 -21.40 7.92
N GLY A 461 3.79 -20.19 8.42
CA GLY A 461 2.47 -19.73 8.84
C GLY A 461 1.62 -19.17 7.70
N THR A 462 0.37 -18.88 8.07
CA THR A 462 -0.62 -18.34 7.14
C THR A 462 -0.30 -16.96 6.62
N GLY A 463 -0.02 -16.28 5.95
CA GLY A 463 0.32 -14.89 5.64
C GLY A 463 1.76 -14.72 5.23
N SER A 464 2.44 -15.83 4.96
CA SER A 464 3.82 -15.84 4.51
C SER A 464 3.98 -16.59 3.19
N PHE A 465 5.04 -16.25 2.43
CA PHE A 465 5.64 -17.10 1.43
C PHE A 465 6.82 -17.84 2.04
N PHE A 466 7.15 -18.99 1.48
CA PHE A 466 8.44 -19.64 1.68
C PHE A 466 9.01 -20.05 0.32
N MET A 467 10.32 -19.90 0.17
CA MET A 467 10.98 -20.00 -1.10
C MET A 467 12.31 -20.74 -0.93
N GLU A 468 12.61 -21.60 -1.89
CA GLU A 468 13.89 -22.28 -1.98
C GLU A 468 14.71 -21.60 -3.09
N PRO A 469 15.80 -20.89 -2.72
CA PRO A 469 16.67 -20.27 -3.72
C PRO A 469 17.48 -21.30 -4.50
N SER A 470 17.99 -20.92 -5.68
CA SER A 470 19.03 -21.71 -6.36
C SER A 470 20.24 -21.90 -5.43
N MET A 471 20.87 -23.07 -5.46
CA MET A 471 22.08 -23.37 -4.67
C MET A 471 23.24 -22.40 -4.96
N SER A 472 23.24 -21.81 -6.14
CA SER A 472 24.25 -20.84 -6.58
C SER A 472 23.95 -19.39 -6.14
N LEU A 473 22.92 -19.17 -5.33
CA LEU A 473 22.51 -17.84 -4.85
C LEU A 473 22.91 -17.63 -3.39
N TYR A 474 23.44 -16.46 -3.05
CA TYR A 474 23.73 -16.11 -1.66
C TYR A 474 22.46 -15.53 -1.00
N VAL A 475 21.82 -16.33 -0.15
CA VAL A 475 20.50 -16.03 0.42
C VAL A 475 20.42 -14.69 1.16
N TYR A 476 21.48 -14.26 1.83
CA TYR A 476 21.53 -12.99 2.56
C TYR A 476 21.55 -11.77 1.63
N TYR A 477 22.01 -11.93 0.37
CA TYR A 477 21.86 -10.90 -0.65
C TYR A 477 20.39 -10.67 -0.97
N VAL A 478 19.60 -11.74 -1.07
CA VAL A 478 18.14 -11.64 -1.29
C VAL A 478 17.45 -10.89 -0.14
N VAL A 479 17.83 -11.15 1.11
CA VAL A 479 17.30 -10.41 2.28
C VAL A 479 17.65 -8.91 2.18
N SER A 480 18.86 -8.59 1.73
CA SER A 480 19.28 -7.19 1.50
C SER A 480 18.46 -6.53 0.39
N LEU A 481 18.16 -7.26 -0.70
CA LEU A 481 17.25 -6.78 -1.77
C LEU A 481 15.88 -6.41 -1.22
N PHE A 482 15.26 -7.31 -0.43
CA PHE A 482 13.93 -7.06 0.16
C PHE A 482 13.92 -5.91 1.17
N SER A 483 15.06 -5.59 1.74
CA SER A 483 15.20 -4.45 2.65
C SER A 483 15.39 -3.11 1.93
N SER A 484 15.70 -3.14 0.63
CA SER A 484 15.98 -1.94 -0.19
C SER A 484 14.72 -1.11 -0.46
N PRO A 485 14.88 0.22 -0.66
CA PRO A 485 13.79 1.10 -1.06
C PRO A 485 13.09 0.63 -2.34
N TYR A 486 13.84 0.25 -3.36
CA TYR A 486 13.29 -0.24 -4.63
C TYR A 486 12.33 -1.42 -4.46
N VAL A 487 12.76 -2.48 -3.77
CA VAL A 487 11.89 -3.66 -3.60
C VAL A 487 10.69 -3.36 -2.72
N LYS A 488 10.85 -2.55 -1.68
CA LYS A 488 9.72 -2.10 -0.84
C LYS A 488 8.71 -1.29 -1.65
N PHE A 489 9.18 -0.38 -2.49
CA PHE A 489 8.36 0.40 -3.42
C PHE A 489 7.62 -0.52 -4.41
N TYR A 490 8.34 -1.40 -5.11
CA TYR A 490 7.74 -2.35 -6.06
C TYR A 490 6.66 -3.23 -5.42
N LEU A 491 6.92 -3.77 -4.21
CA LEU A 491 5.97 -4.61 -3.49
C LEU A 491 4.84 -3.80 -2.84
N GLY A 492 5.06 -2.54 -2.52
CA GLY A 492 4.04 -1.62 -2.00
C GLY A 492 2.99 -1.23 -3.04
N GLY A 493 3.26 -1.48 -4.34
CA GLY A 493 2.32 -1.23 -5.43
C GLY A 493 2.28 0.21 -5.90
N GLU A 494 3.19 1.08 -5.47
CA GLU A 494 3.25 2.47 -5.91
C GLU A 494 3.68 2.60 -7.39
N SER A 495 4.50 1.67 -7.89
CA SER A 495 4.87 1.61 -9.31
C SER A 495 3.75 1.12 -10.24
N VAL A 496 2.64 0.61 -9.69
CA VAL A 496 1.49 0.05 -10.45
C VAL A 496 0.16 0.61 -9.95
N GLY A 497 0.17 1.63 -9.06
CA GLY A 497 -1.05 2.24 -8.51
C GLY A 497 -1.88 1.32 -7.61
N THR A 498 -1.29 0.25 -7.04
CA THR A 498 -2.00 -0.70 -6.20
C THR A 498 -1.46 -0.72 -4.77
N THR A 499 -2.23 -0.19 -3.83
CA THR A 499 -1.98 -0.47 -2.40
C THR A 499 -2.31 -1.93 -2.13
N MET A 500 -1.30 -2.81 -2.20
CA MET A 500 -1.54 -4.24 -2.00
C MET A 500 -1.70 -4.59 -0.54
N SER A 501 -2.92 -4.88 -0.14
CA SER A 501 -3.20 -5.51 1.15
C SER A 501 -2.64 -6.93 1.26
N ASN A 502 -2.33 -7.58 0.13
CA ASN A 502 -1.80 -8.94 0.04
C ASN A 502 -0.88 -9.12 -1.16
N LEU A 503 0.40 -9.34 -0.92
CA LEU A 503 1.34 -9.75 -1.94
C LEU A 503 0.91 -11.09 -2.57
N ASN A 504 0.82 -11.15 -3.90
CA ASN A 504 0.50 -12.37 -4.64
C ASN A 504 1.72 -12.95 -5.36
N HIS A 505 1.60 -14.22 -5.73
CA HIS A 505 2.67 -14.96 -6.39
C HIS A 505 3.11 -14.33 -7.72
N THR A 506 2.17 -13.82 -8.51
CA THR A 506 2.43 -13.28 -9.85
C THR A 506 3.32 -12.04 -9.81
N ILE A 507 3.04 -11.14 -8.87
CA ILE A 507 3.80 -9.90 -8.72
C ILE A 507 5.23 -10.21 -8.26
N LEU A 508 5.35 -11.05 -7.23
CA LEU A 508 6.66 -11.47 -6.74
C LEU A 508 7.47 -12.18 -7.84
N SER A 509 6.83 -13.06 -8.61
CA SER A 509 7.50 -13.80 -9.69
C SER A 509 8.04 -12.90 -10.79
N LYS A 510 7.30 -11.86 -11.16
CA LYS A 510 7.65 -10.95 -12.26
C LYS A 510 8.62 -9.85 -11.85
N MET A 511 8.86 -9.64 -10.57
CA MET A 511 9.70 -8.56 -10.06
C MET A 511 11.10 -8.58 -10.70
N PRO A 512 11.53 -7.50 -11.39
CA PRO A 512 12.90 -7.38 -11.87
C PRO A 512 13.85 -7.22 -10.68
N ILE A 513 14.93 -7.96 -10.68
CA ILE A 513 15.98 -7.83 -9.65
C ILE A 513 17.36 -7.81 -10.30
N PRO A 514 18.33 -7.07 -9.76
CA PRO A 514 19.69 -7.08 -10.20
C PRO A 514 20.43 -8.30 -9.65
N LEU A 515 21.13 -9.03 -10.51
CA LEU A 515 21.89 -10.22 -10.17
C LEU A 515 23.39 -9.99 -10.38
N PRO A 516 24.18 -9.73 -9.31
CA PRO A 516 25.63 -9.68 -9.36
C PRO A 516 26.27 -11.08 -9.40
N PRO A 517 27.58 -11.19 -9.72
CA PRO A 517 28.35 -12.40 -9.52
C PRO A 517 28.28 -12.88 -8.06
N LEU A 518 28.35 -14.19 -7.80
CA LEU A 518 28.20 -14.77 -6.47
C LEU A 518 29.23 -14.22 -5.44
N ALA A 519 30.47 -14.02 -5.85
CA ALA A 519 31.51 -13.45 -4.99
C ALA A 519 31.17 -12.00 -4.58
N GLU A 520 30.66 -11.22 -5.52
CA GLU A 520 30.23 -9.85 -5.25
C GLU A 520 29.00 -9.78 -4.34
N GLN A 521 28.02 -10.70 -4.46
CA GLN A 521 26.89 -10.81 -3.52
C GLN A 521 27.39 -10.93 -2.09
N ARG A 522 28.42 -11.75 -1.84
CA ARG A 522 29.01 -11.94 -0.51
C ARG A 522 29.72 -10.68 -0.01
N ARG A 523 30.46 -9.97 -0.89
CA ARG A 523 31.13 -8.71 -0.52
C ARG A 523 30.14 -7.60 -0.20
N ILE A 524 29.05 -7.51 -0.95
CA ILE A 524 27.97 -6.55 -0.69
C ILE A 524 27.39 -6.80 0.69
N VAL A 525 27.01 -8.04 1.01
CA VAL A 525 26.44 -8.37 2.33
C VAL A 525 27.45 -8.12 3.45
N ALA A 526 28.69 -8.54 3.29
CA ALA A 526 29.73 -8.27 4.28
C ALA A 526 29.92 -6.77 4.55
N LYS A 527 29.85 -5.93 3.50
CA LYS A 527 29.93 -4.47 3.65
C LYS A 527 28.69 -3.88 4.31
N LEU A 528 27.50 -4.40 4.00
CA LEU A 528 26.27 -4.01 4.69
C LEU A 528 26.30 -4.37 6.18
N ASP A 529 26.77 -5.56 6.53
CA ASP A 529 26.93 -6.00 7.92
C ASP A 529 27.92 -5.14 8.71
N GLU A 530 28.94 -4.57 8.04
CA GLU A 530 29.88 -3.61 8.63
C GLU A 530 29.23 -2.24 8.90
N ILE A 531 28.50 -1.68 7.92
CA ILE A 531 28.11 -0.27 7.97
C ILE A 531 26.71 -0.01 8.50
N LEU A 532 25.73 -0.92 8.31
CA LEU A 532 24.37 -0.71 8.80
C LEU A 532 24.28 -0.58 10.33
N PRO A 533 25.07 -1.33 11.16
CA PRO A 533 25.10 -1.12 12.59
C PRO A 533 25.57 0.29 13.00
N LEU A 534 26.35 0.99 12.16
CA LEU A 534 26.77 2.37 12.43
C LEU A 534 25.58 3.33 12.35
N CYS A 535 24.65 3.10 11.42
CA CYS A 535 23.42 3.89 11.34
C CYS A 535 22.55 3.73 12.60
N GLU A 536 22.52 2.53 13.20
CA GLU A 536 21.75 2.31 14.44
C GLU A 536 22.37 3.04 15.66
N ARG A 537 23.67 3.32 15.63
CA ARG A 537 24.36 4.08 16.69
C ARG A 537 24.10 5.60 16.58
N LEU A 538 23.54 6.06 15.47
CA LEU A 538 23.18 7.46 15.27
C LEU A 538 21.76 7.81 15.79
N LYS A 539 20.99 6.80 16.23
CA LYS A 539 19.70 6.98 16.91
C LYS A 539 19.91 7.43 18.33
#